data_75aa8ecab03862d9c08f91564d59d9dd
#
_entry.id   75aa8ecab03862d9c08f91564d59d9dd
#
_cell.length_a   1.000
_cell.length_b   1.000
_cell.length_c   1.000
_cell.angle_alpha   90.00
_cell.angle_beta   90.00
_cell.angle_gamma   90.00
#
_symmetry.space_group_name_H-M   'P 1'
#
loop_
_entity.id
_entity.type
_entity.pdbx_description
1 polymer ?
#
loop_
_entity_poly.entity_id
_entity_poly.type
_entity_poly.pdbx_seq_one_letter_code
_entity_poly.pdbx_strand_id
1 'polypeptide(L)'
;MLIRRITRIYVCSLVLFLLGLGQAFLGALFVPPDFQTAEVEVISNPKTPVPPVGKRKSLVFKEELSIGQKEGDENYMFGSDVFFNTDDEGNFYVTDWGKKRILKYDPAGKYVLTIGRQGQGPGEFQNLSVARFDKEGSIYVTDITSRRISFFSQRGNYLRQILIPDVFENLYITAKGYYLSSHTVPLESDAGMAFRVVDGFFNDKLKLVTEFHARVAVNKFPSGNDSTSMAKFVAGILSGIAYQPAPRHLLAADDTIYFGYPQDYSIDVYSPEGRKTKTIRRAYDPIKVKDSDKAYFTATVARPFLNRTGGPRSEDDILDILKFIEYPSNKPAYHNFTLMENGWLIVLVEFAAGDYSLFDIFDKKGRYIGQFKADFAAEYGWFFFKNGKAFAVETDEQGYKSIKRYSVKVKDY
;
A
#
# COMPACT_ATOMS: atom_id res chain seq x y z
N MET A 1 -43.77 40.27 -14.66
CA MET A 1 -44.40 39.69 -15.87
C MET A 1 -43.39 39.05 -16.81
N LEU A 2 -42.12 39.13 -16.55
CA LEU A 2 -41.05 38.58 -17.45
C LEU A 2 -40.63 37.14 -17.04
N ILE A 3 -40.75 36.75 -15.78
CA ILE A 3 -40.31 35.42 -15.28
C ILE A 3 -41.25 34.28 -15.71
N ARG A 4 -42.53 34.57 -16.00
CA ARG A 4 -43.49 33.54 -16.46
C ARG A 4 -43.39 33.16 -17.95
N ARG A 5 -42.62 33.89 -18.74
CA ARG A 5 -42.41 33.59 -20.18
C ARG A 5 -41.18 32.67 -20.40
N ILE A 6 -40.20 32.70 -19.51
CA ILE A 6 -38.96 31.89 -19.65
C ILE A 6 -39.25 30.41 -19.31
N THR A 7 -40.08 30.14 -18.32
CA THR A 7 -40.41 28.77 -17.90
C THR A 7 -41.24 27.98 -18.94
N ARG A 8 -42.00 28.66 -19.80
CA ARG A 8 -42.78 28.01 -20.86
C ARG A 8 -41.95 27.60 -22.07
N ILE A 9 -40.85 28.27 -22.35
CA ILE A 9 -39.99 27.95 -23.50
C ILE A 9 -39.14 26.70 -23.22
N TYR A 10 -38.68 26.52 -21.98
CA TYR A 10 -37.88 25.33 -21.61
C TYR A 10 -38.71 24.05 -21.50
N VAL A 11 -39.97 24.11 -21.10
CA VAL A 11 -40.87 22.96 -21.03
C VAL A 11 -41.29 22.48 -22.44
N CYS A 12 -41.49 23.38 -23.40
CA CYS A 12 -41.80 22.99 -24.80
C CYS A 12 -40.59 22.41 -25.53
N SER A 13 -39.36 22.85 -25.22
CA SER A 13 -38.13 22.29 -25.81
C SER A 13 -37.81 20.88 -25.27
N LEU A 14 -38.13 20.62 -24.01
CA LEU A 14 -37.93 19.29 -23.42
C LEU A 14 -38.94 18.25 -23.90
N VAL A 15 -40.17 18.64 -24.18
CA VAL A 15 -41.22 17.74 -24.70
C VAL A 15 -40.99 17.41 -26.18
N LEU A 16 -40.46 18.35 -26.98
CA LEU A 16 -40.08 18.10 -28.37
C LEU A 16 -38.82 17.24 -28.53
N PHE A 17 -37.91 17.28 -27.54
CA PHE A 17 -36.75 16.40 -27.52
C PHE A 17 -37.08 14.94 -27.13
N LEU A 18 -38.17 14.72 -26.35
CA LEU A 18 -38.65 13.38 -25.96
C LEU A 18 -39.57 12.73 -27.01
N LEU A 19 -40.15 13.50 -27.94
CA LEU A 19 -40.98 12.96 -29.01
C LEU A 19 -40.22 12.69 -30.32
N GLY A 20 -38.99 13.15 -30.46
CA GLY A 20 -38.11 12.94 -31.62
C GLY A 20 -37.27 11.66 -31.58
N LEU A 21 -37.26 10.92 -30.47
CA LEU A 21 -36.46 9.69 -30.26
C LEU A 21 -37.26 8.41 -30.36
N GLY A 22 -38.46 8.47 -30.92
CA GLY A 22 -39.39 7.34 -31.00
C GLY A 22 -39.31 6.48 -32.27
N GLN A 23 -38.34 6.69 -33.16
CA GLN A 23 -38.14 5.76 -34.28
C GLN A 23 -36.65 5.63 -34.61
N ALA A 24 -36.20 4.40 -34.66
CA ALA A 24 -34.86 3.92 -35.01
C ALA A 24 -33.80 3.94 -33.85
N PHE A 25 -33.85 2.92 -33.05
CA PHE A 25 -32.65 2.10 -32.72
C PHE A 25 -33.12 0.84 -31.96
N LEU A 26 -33.81 -0.08 -32.71
CA LEU A 26 -33.54 -1.51 -32.46
C LEU A 26 -32.15 -1.80 -33.04
N GLY A 27 -31.16 -1.07 -32.58
CA GLY A 27 -29.79 -1.47 -32.67
C GLY A 27 -29.63 -2.60 -31.66
N ALA A 28 -29.52 -3.86 -32.12
CA ALA A 28 -29.06 -4.96 -31.33
C ALA A 28 -27.91 -4.45 -30.48
N LEU A 29 -28.04 -4.55 -29.15
CA LEU A 29 -26.91 -4.52 -28.25
C LEU A 29 -25.99 -5.64 -28.73
N PHE A 30 -25.02 -5.25 -29.56
CA PHE A 30 -23.92 -6.11 -29.93
C PHE A 30 -23.10 -6.30 -28.65
N VAL A 31 -23.52 -7.22 -27.81
CA VAL A 31 -22.70 -7.79 -26.77
C VAL A 31 -21.68 -8.60 -27.55
N PRO A 32 -20.38 -8.22 -27.53
CA PRO A 32 -19.37 -9.04 -28.17
C PRO A 32 -19.50 -10.47 -27.64
N PRO A 33 -19.40 -11.52 -28.49
CA PRO A 33 -19.65 -12.90 -28.06
C PRO A 33 -18.65 -13.47 -27.04
N ASP A 34 -17.69 -12.72 -26.55
CA ASP A 34 -16.64 -13.15 -25.61
C ASP A 34 -16.79 -12.65 -24.16
N PHE A 35 -17.92 -12.09 -23.76
CA PHE A 35 -18.26 -11.94 -22.36
C PHE A 35 -18.86 -13.23 -21.79
N GLN A 36 -18.20 -14.37 -21.96
CA GLN A 36 -18.30 -15.42 -20.97
C GLN A 36 -17.70 -14.84 -19.70
N THR A 37 -18.53 -14.54 -18.72
CA THR A 37 -18.10 -14.29 -17.34
C THR A 37 -17.40 -15.55 -16.89
N ALA A 38 -16.08 -15.60 -17.05
CA ALA A 38 -15.29 -16.69 -16.52
C ALA A 38 -15.61 -16.77 -15.03
N GLU A 39 -16.10 -17.91 -14.58
CA GLU A 39 -16.47 -18.13 -13.19
C GLU A 39 -15.23 -17.87 -12.32
N VAL A 40 -15.35 -16.98 -11.34
CA VAL A 40 -14.25 -16.64 -10.43
C VAL A 40 -13.99 -17.86 -9.54
N GLU A 41 -12.80 -18.44 -9.67
CA GLU A 41 -12.39 -19.57 -8.82
C GLU A 41 -12.30 -19.14 -7.36
N VAL A 42 -13.06 -19.77 -6.45
CA VAL A 42 -12.99 -19.50 -5.01
C VAL A 42 -12.29 -20.65 -4.30
N ILE A 43 -11.12 -20.39 -3.74
CA ILE A 43 -10.33 -21.36 -2.97
C ILE A 43 -10.52 -21.08 -1.49
N SER A 44 -11.32 -21.92 -0.83
CA SER A 44 -11.59 -21.83 0.60
C SER A 44 -10.65 -22.75 1.37
N ASN A 45 -9.86 -22.16 2.28
CA ASN A 45 -8.89 -22.85 3.10
C ASN A 45 -9.38 -22.95 4.56
N PRO A 46 -9.10 -24.09 5.25
CA PRO A 46 -9.39 -24.25 6.67
C PRO A 46 -8.46 -23.42 7.55
N LYS A 47 -8.71 -23.38 8.87
CA LYS A 47 -7.86 -22.72 9.86
C LYS A 47 -6.47 -23.35 9.96
N THR A 48 -6.38 -24.66 9.79
CA THR A 48 -5.14 -25.45 9.85
C THR A 48 -4.60 -25.72 8.45
N PRO A 49 -3.29 -25.61 8.22
CA PRO A 49 -2.72 -25.89 6.90
C PRO A 49 -2.96 -27.36 6.49
N VAL A 50 -3.31 -27.55 5.22
CA VAL A 50 -3.46 -28.86 4.60
C VAL A 50 -2.36 -29.00 3.54
N PRO A 51 -1.20 -29.58 3.90
CA PRO A 51 -0.12 -29.75 2.95
C PRO A 51 -0.53 -30.71 1.82
N PRO A 52 -0.06 -30.44 0.56
CA PRO A 52 -0.26 -31.32 -0.55
C PRO A 52 0.54 -32.56 -0.38
N VAL A 53 0.48 -33.59 0.05
CA VAL A 53 1.34 -34.78 0.27
C VAL A 53 2.39 -34.60 1.37
N GLY A 54 2.05 -34.94 2.58
CA GLY A 54 2.91 -35.48 3.61
C GLY A 54 3.50 -34.53 4.64
N LYS A 55 3.86 -33.29 4.34
CA LYS A 55 4.56 -32.46 5.32
C LYS A 55 4.18 -30.98 5.20
N ARG A 56 3.97 -30.35 6.36
CA ARG A 56 3.82 -28.90 6.47
C ARG A 56 5.11 -28.22 6.03
N LYS A 57 4.97 -27.03 5.44
CA LYS A 57 6.12 -26.22 5.00
C LYS A 57 6.40 -25.11 6.01
N SER A 58 7.67 -24.84 6.23
CA SER A 58 8.16 -23.71 7.02
C SER A 58 9.33 -23.07 6.30
N LEU A 59 9.59 -21.79 6.62
CA LEU A 59 10.76 -21.06 6.13
C LEU A 59 11.70 -20.78 7.30
N VAL A 60 12.99 -20.90 7.04
CA VAL A 60 14.05 -20.55 7.99
C VAL A 60 14.91 -19.48 7.36
N PHE A 61 15.13 -18.42 8.11
CA PHE A 61 15.88 -17.24 7.71
C PHE A 61 17.24 -17.22 8.40
N LYS A 62 18.26 -16.79 7.65
CA LYS A 62 19.59 -16.49 8.21
C LYS A 62 20.03 -15.16 7.66
N GLU A 63 20.27 -14.18 8.53
CA GLU A 63 20.80 -12.87 8.13
C GLU A 63 22.11 -13.02 7.38
N GLU A 64 22.24 -12.30 6.26
CA GLU A 64 23.44 -12.24 5.41
C GLU A 64 23.98 -10.83 5.30
N LEU A 65 23.12 -9.82 5.41
CA LEU A 65 23.49 -8.42 5.22
C LEU A 65 22.60 -7.49 6.05
N SER A 66 23.22 -6.47 6.60
CA SER A 66 22.54 -5.34 7.25
C SER A 66 23.12 -4.03 6.68
N ILE A 67 22.23 -3.14 6.22
CA ILE A 67 22.56 -1.78 5.75
C ILE A 67 21.86 -0.79 6.66
N GLY A 68 22.60 0.15 7.23
CA GLY A 68 22.12 1.15 8.17
C GLY A 68 23.07 1.28 9.35
N GLN A 69 23.30 2.50 9.81
CA GLN A 69 24.20 2.83 10.92
C GLN A 69 23.61 3.97 11.76
N LYS A 70 23.94 3.99 13.05
CA LYS A 70 23.54 5.07 13.99
C LYS A 70 24.41 6.30 13.84
N GLU A 71 25.69 6.08 13.62
CA GLU A 71 26.74 7.10 13.56
C GLU A 71 27.71 6.76 12.43
N GLY A 72 28.41 7.76 11.91
CA GLY A 72 29.47 7.58 10.92
C GLY A 72 29.13 8.18 9.56
N ASP A 73 29.19 7.39 8.50
CA ASP A 73 28.93 7.83 7.14
C ASP A 73 27.44 8.14 6.93
N GLU A 74 27.12 9.38 6.57
CA GLU A 74 25.75 9.87 6.31
C GLU A 74 25.00 9.07 5.22
N ASN A 75 25.73 8.38 4.37
CA ASN A 75 25.12 7.51 3.36
C ASN A 75 24.53 6.24 3.95
N TYR A 76 24.86 5.89 5.19
CA TYR A 76 24.27 4.76 5.92
C TYR A 76 23.36 5.19 7.08
N MET A 77 23.26 6.50 7.33
CA MET A 77 22.39 7.06 8.38
C MET A 77 21.06 7.44 7.76
N PHE A 78 20.05 6.62 7.98
CA PHE A 78 18.71 6.85 7.45
C PHE A 78 17.92 7.87 8.27
N GLY A 79 16.92 8.49 7.62
CA GLY A 79 15.90 9.31 8.26
C GLY A 79 14.83 8.49 8.97
N SER A 80 13.68 9.12 9.22
CA SER A 80 12.60 8.53 10.03
C SER A 80 11.90 7.34 9.38
N ASP A 81 11.70 7.38 8.07
CA ASP A 81 10.95 6.35 7.33
C ASP A 81 11.78 5.91 6.13
N VAL A 82 11.93 4.59 6.03
CA VAL A 82 12.77 3.96 5.03
C VAL A 82 12.00 2.85 4.35
N PHE A 83 12.02 2.85 3.03
CA PHE A 83 11.51 1.80 2.18
C PHE A 83 12.58 1.44 1.17
N PHE A 84 12.51 0.27 0.58
CA PHE A 84 13.48 -0.08 -0.45
C PHE A 84 12.94 -1.13 -1.42
N ASN A 85 13.60 -1.23 -2.56
CA ASN A 85 13.47 -2.30 -3.51
C ASN A 85 14.86 -2.74 -3.98
N THR A 86 14.92 -3.89 -4.64
CA THR A 86 16.15 -4.37 -5.28
C THR A 86 15.90 -4.54 -6.78
N ASP A 87 16.91 -4.24 -7.61
CA ASP A 87 16.88 -4.61 -9.02
C ASP A 87 17.19 -6.11 -9.20
N ASP A 88 17.25 -6.57 -10.46
CA ASP A 88 17.51 -7.98 -10.77
C ASP A 88 18.98 -8.37 -10.54
N GLU A 89 19.87 -7.41 -10.48
CA GLU A 89 21.30 -7.57 -10.14
C GLU A 89 21.53 -7.65 -8.64
N GLY A 90 20.49 -7.34 -7.83
CA GLY A 90 20.54 -7.35 -6.36
C GLY A 90 21.04 -6.05 -5.74
N ASN A 91 21.13 -4.96 -6.51
CA ASN A 91 21.41 -3.64 -5.94
C ASN A 91 20.18 -3.16 -5.15
N PHE A 92 20.43 -2.45 -4.05
CA PHE A 92 19.38 -1.86 -3.21
C PHE A 92 19.11 -0.42 -3.61
N TYR A 93 17.85 -0.05 -3.69
CA TYR A 93 17.40 1.33 -3.90
C TYR A 93 16.53 1.74 -2.71
N VAL A 94 17.14 2.48 -1.83
CA VAL A 94 16.59 2.85 -0.52
C VAL A 94 15.96 4.22 -0.60
N THR A 95 14.66 4.29 -0.50
CA THR A 95 13.92 5.54 -0.37
C THR A 95 14.01 6.03 1.08
N ASP A 96 14.82 7.03 1.32
CA ASP A 96 14.95 7.75 2.57
C ASP A 96 13.94 8.91 2.59
N TRP A 97 12.73 8.62 3.06
CA TRP A 97 11.63 9.57 3.04
C TRP A 97 11.93 10.81 3.88
N GLY A 98 12.58 10.65 5.02
CA GLY A 98 12.95 11.75 5.91
C GLY A 98 13.91 12.76 5.26
N LYS A 99 14.89 12.27 4.53
CA LYS A 99 15.92 13.09 3.85
C LYS A 99 15.59 13.39 2.39
N LYS A 100 14.44 12.96 1.87
CA LYS A 100 13.94 13.21 0.50
C LYS A 100 14.94 12.81 -0.59
N ARG A 101 15.50 11.60 -0.46
CA ARG A 101 16.52 11.06 -1.37
C ARG A 101 16.33 9.56 -1.59
N ILE A 102 16.93 9.04 -2.64
CA ILE A 102 17.05 7.59 -2.88
C ILE A 102 18.54 7.26 -2.86
N LEU A 103 18.91 6.26 -2.07
CA LEU A 103 20.29 5.79 -1.97
C LEU A 103 20.41 4.45 -2.70
N LYS A 104 21.42 4.33 -3.57
CA LYS A 104 21.76 3.06 -4.23
C LYS A 104 22.93 2.41 -3.52
N TYR A 105 22.80 1.10 -3.22
CA TYR A 105 23.89 0.25 -2.73
C TYR A 105 24.06 -0.94 -3.66
N ASP A 106 25.29 -1.44 -3.76
CA ASP A 106 25.58 -2.68 -4.47
C ASP A 106 25.05 -3.93 -3.71
N PRO A 107 25.13 -5.13 -4.29
CA PRO A 107 24.68 -6.36 -3.62
C PRO A 107 25.44 -6.70 -2.32
N ALA A 108 26.62 -6.12 -2.10
CA ALA A 108 27.39 -6.27 -0.87
C ALA A 108 27.00 -5.22 0.19
N GLY A 109 26.07 -4.30 -0.12
CA GLY A 109 25.62 -3.23 0.78
C GLY A 109 26.55 -2.01 0.79
N LYS A 110 27.46 -1.90 -0.18
CA LYS A 110 28.33 -0.73 -0.31
C LYS A 110 27.58 0.38 -1.04
N TYR A 111 27.62 1.61 -0.50
CA TYR A 111 27.06 2.81 -1.12
C TYR A 111 27.64 3.05 -2.51
N VAL A 112 26.77 3.36 -3.46
CA VAL A 112 27.13 3.63 -4.86
C VAL A 112 26.85 5.10 -5.22
N LEU A 113 25.61 5.56 -5.03
CA LEU A 113 25.22 6.94 -5.36
C LEU A 113 23.91 7.35 -4.67
N THR A 114 23.64 8.66 -4.68
CA THR A 114 22.37 9.25 -4.27
C THR A 114 21.60 9.77 -5.48
N ILE A 115 20.29 9.52 -5.53
CA ILE A 115 19.38 9.99 -6.57
C ILE A 115 18.43 11.01 -5.94
N GLY A 116 18.37 12.18 -6.54
CA GLY A 116 17.50 13.28 -6.11
C GLY A 116 17.89 13.91 -4.79
N ARG A 117 17.12 14.90 -4.40
CA ARG A 117 17.24 15.68 -3.16
C ARG A 117 15.94 16.40 -2.87
N GLN A 118 15.82 17.01 -1.71
CA GLN A 118 14.67 17.87 -1.39
C GLN A 118 14.60 19.06 -2.36
N GLY A 119 13.40 19.31 -2.91
CA GLY A 119 13.14 20.45 -3.79
C GLY A 119 11.91 20.23 -4.66
N GLN A 120 11.70 21.15 -5.65
CA GLN A 120 10.54 21.15 -6.56
C GLN A 120 10.93 21.01 -8.03
N GLY A 121 12.20 21.11 -8.36
CA GLY A 121 12.73 21.00 -9.71
C GLY A 121 12.67 19.57 -10.27
N PRO A 122 13.02 19.39 -11.55
CA PRO A 122 13.18 18.07 -12.15
C PRO A 122 14.20 17.23 -11.39
N GLY A 123 13.81 16.01 -10.99
CA GLY A 123 14.66 15.11 -10.22
C GLY A 123 14.78 15.44 -8.72
N GLU A 124 14.04 16.43 -8.21
CA GLU A 124 13.95 16.76 -6.80
C GLU A 124 12.64 16.24 -6.20
N PHE A 125 12.55 16.09 -4.87
CA PHE A 125 11.43 15.48 -4.17
C PHE A 125 10.87 16.36 -3.05
N GLN A 126 9.56 16.38 -2.92
CA GLN A 126 8.84 16.94 -1.77
C GLN A 126 8.27 15.84 -0.87
N ASN A 127 7.61 14.85 -1.47
CA ASN A 127 6.98 13.74 -0.76
C ASN A 127 7.02 12.48 -1.63
N LEU A 128 8.20 11.86 -1.67
CA LEU A 128 8.47 10.72 -2.54
C LEU A 128 7.90 9.41 -1.97
N SER A 129 7.38 8.56 -2.86
CA SER A 129 6.99 7.18 -2.56
C SER A 129 8.20 6.23 -2.67
N VAL A 130 7.95 4.95 -2.50
CA VAL A 130 8.94 3.89 -2.72
C VAL A 130 9.45 3.90 -4.17
N ALA A 131 10.77 3.87 -4.34
CA ALA A 131 11.39 3.69 -5.65
C ALA A 131 11.05 2.30 -6.21
N ARG A 132 10.57 2.25 -7.46
CA ARG A 132 10.20 1.04 -8.18
C ARG A 132 10.84 1.01 -9.55
N PHE A 133 10.72 -0.11 -10.25
CA PHE A 133 11.28 -0.28 -11.59
C PHE A 133 10.15 -0.49 -12.59
N ASP A 134 10.25 0.15 -13.76
CA ASP A 134 9.44 -0.19 -14.92
C ASP A 134 10.04 -1.39 -15.66
N LYS A 135 9.36 -1.85 -16.71
CA LYS A 135 9.80 -3.01 -17.51
C LYS A 135 11.11 -2.77 -18.28
N GLU A 136 11.48 -1.52 -18.50
CA GLU A 136 12.76 -1.14 -19.10
C GLU A 136 13.90 -1.04 -18.07
N GLY A 137 13.62 -1.26 -16.80
CA GLY A 137 14.58 -1.15 -15.70
C GLY A 137 14.84 0.29 -15.26
N SER A 138 14.06 1.27 -15.73
CA SER A 138 14.14 2.64 -15.20
C SER A 138 13.54 2.69 -13.80
N ILE A 139 14.17 3.48 -12.95
CA ILE A 139 13.65 3.75 -11.60
C ILE A 139 12.54 4.78 -11.73
N TYR A 140 11.38 4.53 -11.13
CA TYR A 140 10.34 5.54 -11.00
C TYR A 140 9.92 5.77 -9.56
N VAL A 141 9.50 6.99 -9.28
CA VAL A 141 9.07 7.47 -7.96
C VAL A 141 7.87 8.38 -8.12
N THR A 142 6.83 8.13 -7.39
CA THR A 142 5.68 9.03 -7.29
C THR A 142 5.97 10.08 -6.21
N ASP A 143 5.79 11.36 -6.53
CA ASP A 143 5.81 12.45 -5.57
C ASP A 143 4.40 13.01 -5.43
N ILE A 144 3.76 12.71 -4.30
CA ILE A 144 2.35 13.04 -4.04
C ILE A 144 2.14 14.55 -3.97
N THR A 145 3.06 15.27 -3.34
CA THR A 145 2.96 16.72 -3.18
C THR A 145 3.20 17.45 -4.50
N SER A 146 4.20 17.01 -5.27
CA SER A 146 4.51 17.59 -6.59
C SER A 146 3.60 17.04 -7.70
N ARG A 147 2.70 16.10 -7.41
CA ARG A 147 1.76 15.45 -8.34
C ARG A 147 2.44 14.98 -9.62
N ARG A 148 3.48 14.17 -9.46
CA ARG A 148 4.23 13.65 -10.61
C ARG A 148 4.84 12.29 -10.32
N ILE A 149 5.10 11.55 -11.40
CA ILE A 149 5.94 10.37 -11.42
C ILE A 149 7.25 10.78 -12.09
N SER A 150 8.36 10.71 -11.39
CA SER A 150 9.70 11.02 -11.92
C SER A 150 10.43 9.74 -12.27
N PHE A 151 11.12 9.72 -13.41
CA PHE A 151 11.87 8.57 -13.91
C PHE A 151 13.38 8.87 -13.93
N PHE A 152 14.16 7.87 -13.56
CA PHE A 152 15.62 7.95 -13.49
C PHE A 152 16.25 6.72 -14.12
N SER A 153 17.44 6.88 -14.69
CA SER A 153 18.26 5.74 -15.08
C SER A 153 18.84 5.04 -13.84
N GLN A 154 19.31 3.82 -13.99
CA GLN A 154 20.02 3.10 -12.92
C GLN A 154 21.34 3.78 -12.49
N ARG A 155 21.84 4.74 -13.29
CA ARG A 155 22.97 5.60 -12.96
C ARG A 155 22.56 6.86 -12.20
N GLY A 156 21.27 7.02 -11.85
CA GLY A 156 20.73 8.15 -11.11
C GLY A 156 20.40 9.40 -11.92
N ASN A 157 20.56 9.38 -13.24
CA ASN A 157 20.24 10.53 -14.08
C ASN A 157 18.72 10.65 -14.24
N TYR A 158 18.19 11.86 -14.02
CA TYR A 158 16.80 12.19 -14.33
C TYR A 158 16.53 12.00 -15.83
N LEU A 159 15.44 11.32 -16.18
CA LEU A 159 15.07 11.04 -17.56
C LEU A 159 13.86 11.85 -18.01
N ARG A 160 12.76 11.75 -17.28
CA ARG A 160 11.47 12.37 -17.61
C ARG A 160 10.53 12.37 -16.41
N GLN A 161 9.40 13.05 -16.55
CA GLN A 161 8.29 12.95 -15.59
C GLN A 161 6.94 12.81 -16.31
N ILE A 162 5.96 12.27 -15.59
CA ILE A 162 4.55 12.27 -15.94
C ILE A 162 3.84 13.07 -14.85
N LEU A 163 3.07 14.08 -15.25
CA LEU A 163 2.20 14.80 -14.31
C LEU A 163 0.95 13.97 -14.06
N ILE A 164 0.54 13.88 -12.79
CA ILE A 164 -0.67 13.19 -12.38
C ILE A 164 -1.69 14.21 -11.86
N PRO A 165 -2.97 14.13 -12.30
CA PRO A 165 -3.95 15.17 -11.96
C PRO A 165 -4.34 15.17 -10.50
N ASP A 166 -4.31 13.97 -9.85
CA ASP A 166 -4.80 13.71 -8.51
C ASP A 166 -3.77 12.98 -7.66
N VAL A 167 -4.16 12.62 -6.44
CA VAL A 167 -3.31 11.85 -5.51
C VAL A 167 -3.43 10.36 -5.82
N PHE A 168 -2.32 9.77 -6.27
CA PHE A 168 -2.15 8.34 -6.48
C PHE A 168 -1.08 7.81 -5.51
N GLU A 169 -1.45 6.85 -4.69
CA GLU A 169 -0.57 6.25 -3.69
C GLU A 169 -0.27 4.78 -4.04
N ASN A 170 0.89 4.30 -3.61
CA ASN A 170 1.33 2.92 -3.87
C ASN A 170 1.24 2.50 -5.34
N LEU A 171 1.64 3.40 -6.23
CA LEU A 171 1.50 3.24 -7.66
C LEU A 171 2.50 2.22 -8.21
N TYR A 172 1.99 1.24 -8.97
CA TYR A 172 2.77 0.30 -9.77
C TYR A 172 2.47 0.55 -11.24
N ILE A 173 3.48 0.39 -12.09
CA ILE A 173 3.35 0.49 -13.55
C ILE A 173 3.48 -0.93 -14.12
N THR A 174 2.46 -1.39 -14.85
CA THR A 174 2.46 -2.69 -15.52
C THR A 174 3.32 -2.65 -16.79
N ALA A 175 3.67 -3.80 -17.33
CA ALA A 175 4.40 -3.92 -18.61
C ALA A 175 3.66 -3.26 -19.77
N LYS A 176 2.33 -3.17 -19.71
CA LYS A 176 1.48 -2.48 -20.71
C LYS A 176 1.35 -0.96 -20.47
N GLY A 177 2.00 -0.41 -19.45
CA GLY A 177 1.92 1.02 -19.10
C GLY A 177 0.62 1.41 -18.37
N TYR A 178 -0.12 0.43 -17.83
CA TYR A 178 -1.26 0.68 -16.95
C TYR A 178 -0.79 0.86 -15.51
N TYR A 179 -1.67 1.35 -14.64
CA TYR A 179 -1.35 1.67 -13.26
C TYR A 179 -2.22 0.88 -12.29
N LEU A 180 -1.61 0.32 -11.27
CA LEU A 180 -2.26 -0.21 -10.08
C LEU A 180 -2.01 0.76 -8.94
N SER A 181 -3.05 1.31 -8.31
CA SER A 181 -2.89 2.35 -7.30
C SER A 181 -4.13 2.54 -6.42
N SER A 182 -3.94 3.24 -5.30
CA SER A 182 -5.01 3.89 -4.56
C SER A 182 -5.15 5.33 -5.06
N HIS A 183 -6.33 5.71 -5.52
CA HIS A 183 -6.66 7.05 -6.02
C HIS A 183 -7.59 7.76 -5.05
N THR A 184 -7.17 8.93 -4.56
CA THR A 184 -7.92 9.74 -3.60
C THR A 184 -8.55 10.93 -4.31
N VAL A 185 -9.88 11.01 -4.23
CA VAL A 185 -10.70 12.08 -4.81
C VAL A 185 -11.37 12.86 -3.69
N PRO A 186 -11.20 14.19 -3.61
CA PRO A 186 -11.94 15.01 -2.66
C PRO A 186 -13.44 14.93 -2.91
N LEU A 187 -14.23 14.94 -1.83
CA LEU A 187 -15.70 15.03 -1.87
C LEU A 187 -16.14 16.32 -1.20
N GLU A 188 -17.20 16.91 -1.70
CA GLU A 188 -17.89 17.98 -1.01
C GLU A 188 -18.55 17.45 0.27
N SER A 189 -18.33 18.10 1.40
CA SER A 189 -18.88 17.70 2.70
C SER A 189 -18.94 18.87 3.66
N ASP A 190 -20.10 19.10 4.23
CA ASP A 190 -20.31 20.10 5.28
C ASP A 190 -19.77 19.63 6.64
N ALA A 191 -19.52 18.33 6.79
CA ALA A 191 -19.11 17.71 8.06
C ALA A 191 -17.59 17.71 8.30
N GLY A 192 -16.77 18.03 7.27
CA GLY A 192 -15.31 17.97 7.35
C GLY A 192 -14.65 17.73 6.01
N MET A 193 -13.38 17.38 6.04
CA MET A 193 -12.67 16.91 4.84
C MET A 193 -13.10 15.49 4.51
N ALA A 194 -13.78 15.30 3.38
CA ALA A 194 -14.20 14.00 2.90
C ALA A 194 -13.45 13.60 1.63
N PHE A 195 -13.13 12.34 1.53
CA PHE A 195 -12.41 11.77 0.38
C PHE A 195 -13.03 10.43 -0.01
N ARG A 196 -13.20 10.20 -1.31
CA ARG A 196 -13.40 8.87 -1.84
C ARG A 196 -12.02 8.31 -2.22
N VAL A 197 -11.65 7.20 -1.61
CA VAL A 197 -10.41 6.49 -1.94
C VAL A 197 -10.78 5.24 -2.73
N VAL A 198 -10.28 5.13 -3.94
CA VAL A 198 -10.52 4.01 -4.86
C VAL A 198 -9.25 3.24 -5.06
N ASP A 199 -9.25 1.99 -4.65
CA ASP A 199 -8.18 1.03 -4.95
C ASP A 199 -8.54 0.36 -6.28
N GLY A 200 -7.70 0.50 -7.30
CA GLY A 200 -8.10 0.08 -8.63
C GLY A 200 -6.96 -0.03 -9.64
N PHE A 201 -7.38 -0.48 -10.80
CA PHE A 201 -6.56 -0.61 -11.99
C PHE A 201 -6.94 0.48 -12.99
N PHE A 202 -5.96 1.24 -13.46
CA PHE A 202 -6.13 2.43 -14.29
C PHE A 202 -5.35 2.25 -15.60
N ASN A 203 -5.90 2.79 -16.70
CA ASN A 203 -5.20 2.77 -17.98
C ASN A 203 -4.06 3.80 -18.04
N ASP A 204 -3.37 3.87 -19.17
CA ASP A 204 -2.27 4.81 -19.47
C ASP A 204 -2.65 6.29 -19.35
N LYS A 205 -3.95 6.60 -19.39
CA LYS A 205 -4.51 7.95 -19.20
C LYS A 205 -5.04 8.19 -17.78
N LEU A 206 -4.69 7.31 -16.82
CA LEU A 206 -5.15 7.36 -15.44
C LEU A 206 -6.68 7.29 -15.28
N LYS A 207 -7.39 6.70 -16.25
CA LYS A 207 -8.82 6.41 -16.13
C LYS A 207 -9.02 5.04 -15.49
N LEU A 208 -9.93 4.97 -14.53
CA LEU A 208 -10.29 3.73 -13.83
C LEU A 208 -10.82 2.69 -14.84
N VAL A 209 -10.23 1.51 -14.83
CA VAL A 209 -10.63 0.32 -15.62
C VAL A 209 -11.37 -0.67 -14.74
N THR A 210 -10.81 -0.97 -13.57
CA THR A 210 -11.41 -1.89 -12.60
C THR A 210 -11.26 -1.31 -11.20
N GLU A 211 -12.38 -1.19 -10.51
CA GLU A 211 -12.43 -0.87 -9.08
C GLU A 211 -12.33 -2.17 -8.28
N PHE A 212 -11.34 -2.29 -7.41
CA PHE A 212 -11.19 -3.42 -6.50
C PHE A 212 -11.93 -3.16 -5.19
N HIS A 213 -11.79 -1.96 -4.68
CA HIS A 213 -12.39 -1.51 -3.43
C HIS A 213 -12.54 0.01 -3.44
N ALA A 214 -13.58 0.53 -2.80
CA ALA A 214 -13.71 1.94 -2.54
C ALA A 214 -14.24 2.19 -1.13
N ARG A 215 -13.74 3.27 -0.52
CA ARG A 215 -14.19 3.74 0.78
C ARG A 215 -14.31 5.26 0.80
N VAL A 216 -15.15 5.76 1.68
CA VAL A 216 -15.22 7.19 1.99
C VAL A 216 -14.55 7.41 3.35
N ALA A 217 -13.54 8.26 3.35
CA ALA A 217 -12.89 8.72 4.57
C ALA A 217 -13.40 10.13 4.88
N VAL A 218 -13.83 10.37 6.10
CA VAL A 218 -14.29 11.68 6.56
C VAL A 218 -13.51 12.06 7.80
N ASN A 219 -12.70 13.10 7.68
CA ASN A 219 -12.03 13.72 8.81
C ASN A 219 -12.89 14.92 9.27
N LYS A 220 -13.70 14.73 10.30
CA LYS A 220 -14.57 15.78 10.84
C LYS A 220 -13.74 16.94 11.35
N PHE A 221 -14.14 18.16 11.03
CA PHE A 221 -13.50 19.34 11.62
C PHE A 221 -13.67 19.35 13.14
N PRO A 222 -12.72 19.92 13.88
CA PRO A 222 -12.88 20.11 15.31
C PRO A 222 -14.19 20.87 15.59
N SER A 223 -14.92 20.44 16.61
CA SER A 223 -16.19 21.10 17.02
C SER A 223 -15.95 22.45 17.70
N GLY A 224 -14.71 22.80 18.04
CA GLY A 224 -14.25 24.02 18.64
C GLY A 224 -12.76 24.25 18.42
N ASN A 225 -12.30 25.46 18.79
CA ASN A 225 -10.89 25.86 18.71
C ASN A 225 -10.12 25.63 20.02
N ASP A 226 -10.73 24.99 21.01
CA ASP A 226 -10.08 24.67 22.28
C ASP A 226 -9.14 23.46 22.12
N SER A 227 -8.22 23.31 23.08
CA SER A 227 -7.20 22.27 23.06
C SER A 227 -7.79 20.84 23.02
N THR A 228 -8.90 20.61 23.72
CA THR A 228 -9.57 19.31 23.77
C THR A 228 -10.19 18.94 22.42
N SER A 229 -10.85 19.88 21.75
CA SER A 229 -11.41 19.65 20.41
C SER A 229 -10.33 19.35 19.39
N MET A 230 -9.19 20.05 19.46
CA MET A 230 -8.03 19.76 18.59
C MET A 230 -7.39 18.42 18.93
N ALA A 231 -7.24 18.06 20.20
CA ALA A 231 -6.71 16.77 20.62
C ALA A 231 -7.59 15.61 20.10
N LYS A 232 -8.91 15.70 20.19
CA LYS A 232 -9.84 14.71 19.61
C LYS A 232 -9.75 14.61 18.09
N PHE A 233 -9.58 15.74 17.40
CA PHE A 233 -9.40 15.74 15.94
C PHE A 233 -8.13 14.98 15.52
N VAL A 234 -6.99 15.29 16.14
CA VAL A 234 -5.72 14.61 15.86
C VAL A 234 -5.79 13.13 16.26
N ALA A 235 -6.38 12.80 17.40
CA ALA A 235 -6.59 11.42 17.82
C ALA A 235 -7.49 10.65 16.85
N GLY A 236 -8.50 11.30 16.26
CA GLY A 236 -9.34 10.70 15.21
C GLY A 236 -8.55 10.27 13.98
N ILE A 237 -7.57 11.08 13.55
CA ILE A 237 -6.65 10.71 12.45
C ILE A 237 -5.84 9.46 12.84
N LEU A 238 -5.26 9.44 14.04
CA LEU A 238 -4.50 8.30 14.56
C LEU A 238 -5.35 7.04 14.72
N SER A 239 -6.59 7.17 15.19
CA SER A 239 -7.56 6.08 15.30
C SER A 239 -7.89 5.46 13.92
N GLY A 240 -7.91 6.29 12.87
CA GLY A 240 -8.14 5.84 11.49
C GLY A 240 -7.04 4.96 10.91
N ILE A 241 -5.87 4.88 11.56
CA ILE A 241 -4.75 4.03 11.14
C ILE A 241 -4.37 2.97 12.20
N ALA A 242 -4.84 3.12 13.45
CA ALA A 242 -4.52 2.23 14.56
C ALA A 242 -5.16 0.84 14.37
N TYR A 243 -4.41 -0.11 13.84
CA TYR A 243 -4.88 -1.48 13.56
C TYR A 243 -6.14 -1.56 12.68
N GLN A 244 -6.40 -0.52 11.86
CA GLN A 244 -7.49 -0.55 10.91
C GLN A 244 -7.11 -1.37 9.67
N PRO A 245 -8.07 -2.08 9.06
CA PRO A 245 -7.86 -2.71 7.76
C PRO A 245 -7.43 -1.65 6.73
N ALA A 246 -6.37 -1.93 6.01
CA ALA A 246 -5.89 -1.08 4.92
C ALA A 246 -5.68 -1.93 3.66
N PRO A 247 -6.03 -1.41 2.47
CA PRO A 247 -5.87 -2.15 1.23
C PRO A 247 -4.40 -2.50 0.99
N ARG A 248 -4.19 -3.67 0.40
CA ARG A 248 -2.88 -4.18 0.00
C ARG A 248 -2.92 -4.55 -1.47
N HIS A 249 -1.94 -4.11 -2.21
CA HIS A 249 -1.76 -4.46 -3.62
C HIS A 249 -0.39 -5.08 -3.82
N LEU A 250 -0.32 -6.02 -4.73
CA LEU A 250 0.93 -6.58 -5.22
C LEU A 250 0.79 -6.79 -6.73
N LEU A 251 1.75 -6.30 -7.48
CA LEU A 251 1.92 -6.59 -8.89
C LEU A 251 3.01 -7.66 -9.01
N ALA A 252 2.64 -8.83 -9.53
CA ALA A 252 3.58 -9.90 -9.82
C ALA A 252 4.40 -9.60 -11.09
N ALA A 253 5.48 -10.35 -11.31
CA ALA A 253 6.36 -10.15 -12.46
C ALA A 253 5.68 -10.39 -13.83
N ASP A 254 4.59 -11.17 -13.86
CA ASP A 254 3.74 -11.44 -15.02
C ASP A 254 2.53 -10.49 -15.13
N ASP A 255 2.54 -9.38 -14.40
CA ASP A 255 1.44 -8.43 -14.27
C ASP A 255 0.16 -9.00 -13.63
N THR A 256 0.18 -10.20 -13.05
CA THR A 256 -0.91 -10.69 -12.21
C THR A 256 -1.05 -9.77 -10.99
N ILE A 257 -2.28 -9.33 -10.71
CA ILE A 257 -2.56 -8.41 -9.62
C ILE A 257 -3.16 -9.18 -8.45
N TYR A 258 -2.60 -8.98 -7.26
CA TYR A 258 -3.17 -9.45 -6.00
C TYR A 258 -3.69 -8.25 -5.23
N PHE A 259 -4.94 -8.33 -4.80
CA PHE A 259 -5.58 -7.30 -4.00
C PHE A 259 -6.20 -7.91 -2.75
N GLY A 260 -6.03 -7.23 -1.62
CA GLY A 260 -6.66 -7.63 -0.36
C GLY A 260 -7.07 -6.45 0.48
N TYR A 261 -8.25 -6.55 1.09
CA TYR A 261 -8.71 -5.65 2.14
C TYR A 261 -8.91 -6.48 3.42
N PRO A 262 -8.00 -6.38 4.41
CA PRO A 262 -7.89 -7.35 5.50
C PRO A 262 -8.95 -7.18 6.62
N GLN A 263 -10.14 -6.72 6.27
CA GLN A 263 -11.32 -6.85 7.11
C GLN A 263 -11.71 -8.33 7.26
N ASP A 264 -11.52 -9.09 6.18
CA ASP A 264 -11.66 -10.54 6.11
C ASP A 264 -10.35 -11.16 5.63
N TYR A 265 -10.16 -12.45 5.90
CA TYR A 265 -9.03 -13.17 5.33
C TYR A 265 -9.34 -13.62 3.90
N SER A 266 -9.33 -12.64 2.99
CA SER A 266 -9.61 -12.82 1.57
C SER A 266 -8.61 -12.04 0.72
N ILE A 267 -8.05 -12.69 -0.30
CA ILE A 267 -7.13 -12.10 -1.27
C ILE A 267 -7.65 -12.42 -2.66
N ASP A 268 -7.95 -11.39 -3.43
CA ASP A 268 -8.41 -11.48 -4.80
C ASP A 268 -7.25 -11.43 -5.78
N VAL A 269 -7.35 -12.23 -6.84
CA VAL A 269 -6.36 -12.29 -7.92
C VAL A 269 -7.01 -11.85 -9.22
N TYR A 270 -6.34 -10.93 -9.91
CA TYR A 270 -6.80 -10.38 -11.19
C TYR A 270 -5.77 -10.66 -12.29
N SER A 271 -6.27 -10.80 -13.52
CA SER A 271 -5.41 -10.90 -14.69
C SER A 271 -4.69 -9.57 -14.98
N PRO A 272 -3.67 -9.56 -15.86
CA PRO A 272 -3.00 -8.33 -16.31
C PRO A 272 -3.92 -7.29 -16.97
N GLU A 273 -5.14 -7.68 -17.33
CA GLU A 273 -6.19 -6.79 -17.87
C GLU A 273 -7.16 -6.28 -16.79
N GLY A 274 -6.91 -6.61 -15.51
CA GLY A 274 -7.74 -6.19 -14.39
C GLY A 274 -9.03 -7.01 -14.21
N ARG A 275 -9.15 -8.20 -14.80
CA ARG A 275 -10.30 -9.10 -14.60
C ARG A 275 -10.06 -10.01 -13.41
N LYS A 276 -11.02 -10.10 -12.49
CA LYS A 276 -10.94 -11.01 -11.36
C LYS A 276 -11.02 -12.46 -11.82
N THR A 277 -10.04 -13.25 -11.44
CA THR A 277 -9.90 -14.67 -11.84
C THR A 277 -10.02 -15.62 -10.66
N LYS A 278 -9.61 -15.18 -9.46
CA LYS A 278 -9.54 -16.03 -8.28
C LYS A 278 -9.79 -15.25 -7.00
N THR A 279 -10.33 -15.92 -5.98
CA THR A 279 -10.36 -15.46 -4.59
C THR A 279 -9.78 -16.54 -3.70
N ILE A 280 -8.76 -16.19 -2.91
CA ILE A 280 -8.16 -17.06 -1.90
C ILE A 280 -8.72 -16.65 -0.55
N ARG A 281 -9.43 -17.55 0.13
CA ARG A 281 -10.00 -17.34 1.47
C ARG A 281 -9.39 -18.30 2.46
N ARG A 282 -9.30 -17.87 3.72
CA ARG A 282 -8.90 -18.74 4.83
C ARG A 282 -9.81 -18.52 6.04
N ALA A 283 -10.29 -19.59 6.64
CA ALA A 283 -10.92 -19.54 7.94
C ALA A 283 -9.87 -19.19 9.01
N TYR A 284 -10.16 -18.25 9.91
CA TYR A 284 -9.25 -17.81 10.95
C TYR A 284 -10.01 -17.40 12.22
N ASP A 285 -9.30 -17.29 13.34
CA ASP A 285 -9.81 -16.68 14.56
C ASP A 285 -9.29 -15.24 14.65
N PRO A 286 -10.17 -14.24 14.84
CA PRO A 286 -9.75 -12.85 14.96
C PRO A 286 -8.79 -12.65 16.14
N ILE A 287 -7.69 -11.96 15.92
CA ILE A 287 -6.67 -11.64 16.94
C ILE A 287 -7.08 -10.35 17.64
N LYS A 288 -7.26 -10.38 18.95
CA LYS A 288 -7.63 -9.19 19.73
C LYS A 288 -6.47 -8.21 19.81
N VAL A 289 -6.79 -6.92 19.77
CA VAL A 289 -5.84 -5.85 20.10
C VAL A 289 -5.60 -5.87 21.60
N LYS A 290 -4.32 -6.05 22.01
CA LYS A 290 -3.87 -6.10 23.40
C LYS A 290 -3.29 -4.75 23.83
N ASP A 291 -3.09 -4.54 25.13
CA ASP A 291 -2.46 -3.32 25.63
C ASP A 291 -1.00 -3.18 25.20
N SER A 292 -0.28 -4.29 25.01
CA SER A 292 1.04 -4.28 24.39
C SER A 292 1.04 -3.75 22.95
N ASP A 293 0.00 -4.06 22.17
CA ASP A 293 -0.17 -3.53 20.80
C ASP A 293 -0.42 -2.02 20.82
N LYS A 294 -1.26 -1.53 21.75
CA LYS A 294 -1.53 -0.10 21.93
C LYS A 294 -0.26 0.65 22.34
N ALA A 295 0.52 0.08 23.28
CA ALA A 295 1.80 0.65 23.69
C ALA A 295 2.79 0.72 22.52
N TYR A 296 2.88 -0.34 21.72
CA TYR A 296 3.72 -0.36 20.52
C TYR A 296 3.28 0.69 19.50
N PHE A 297 1.98 0.75 19.17
CA PHE A 297 1.45 1.78 18.26
C PHE A 297 1.77 3.19 18.77
N THR A 298 1.62 3.41 20.06
CA THR A 298 1.94 4.69 20.68
C THR A 298 3.41 5.06 20.49
N ALA A 299 4.32 4.14 20.75
CA ALA A 299 5.76 4.38 20.67
C ALA A 299 6.25 4.54 19.24
N THR A 300 5.78 3.72 18.31
CA THR A 300 6.35 3.60 16.96
C THR A 300 5.58 4.41 15.90
N VAL A 301 4.31 4.74 16.14
CA VAL A 301 3.46 5.48 15.18
C VAL A 301 3.00 6.81 15.73
N ALA A 302 2.26 6.79 16.86
CA ALA A 302 1.57 7.98 17.33
C ALA A 302 2.55 9.07 17.77
N ARG A 303 3.49 8.77 18.63
CA ARG A 303 4.49 9.76 19.10
C ARG A 303 5.37 10.30 17.97
N PRO A 304 5.96 9.50 17.07
CA PRO A 304 6.68 10.02 15.91
C PRO A 304 5.82 10.88 14.99
N PHE A 305 4.55 10.53 14.77
CA PHE A 305 3.62 11.35 14.00
C PHE A 305 3.39 12.71 14.68
N LEU A 306 3.11 12.73 15.99
CA LEU A 306 2.83 13.94 16.76
C LEU A 306 4.04 14.87 16.83
N ASN A 307 5.25 14.31 16.89
CA ASN A 307 6.49 15.10 16.93
C ASN A 307 6.84 15.74 15.56
N ARG A 308 6.34 15.17 14.45
CA ARG A 308 6.59 15.67 13.07
C ARG A 308 5.55 16.66 12.58
N THR A 309 4.31 16.57 13.08
CA THR A 309 3.17 17.33 12.57
C THR A 309 2.80 18.44 13.52
N GLY A 310 2.74 19.69 13.02
CA GLY A 310 2.22 20.84 13.78
C GLY A 310 3.17 21.51 14.76
N GLY A 311 4.48 21.27 14.66
CA GLY A 311 5.51 21.87 15.53
C GLY A 311 5.71 21.12 16.86
N PRO A 312 6.67 21.55 17.70
CA PRO A 312 6.96 20.90 18.97
C PRO A 312 5.75 20.99 19.91
N ARG A 313 5.34 19.84 20.47
CA ARG A 313 4.29 19.73 21.46
C ARG A 313 4.87 19.43 22.83
N SER A 314 4.22 19.93 23.88
CA SER A 314 4.54 19.49 25.24
C SER A 314 4.17 18.03 25.44
N GLU A 315 4.76 17.38 26.45
CA GLU A 315 4.39 15.99 26.80
C GLU A 315 2.91 15.91 27.22
N ASP A 316 2.40 16.93 27.90
CA ASP A 316 1.00 16.99 28.32
C ASP A 316 0.05 17.04 27.11
N ASP A 317 0.37 17.82 26.05
CA ASP A 317 -0.41 17.86 24.82
C ASP A 317 -0.41 16.50 24.11
N ILE A 318 0.73 15.82 24.09
CA ILE A 318 0.85 14.47 23.53
C ILE A 318 -0.03 13.49 24.31
N LEU A 319 0.08 13.50 25.64
CA LEU A 319 -0.71 12.63 26.51
C LEU A 319 -2.21 12.89 26.36
N ASP A 320 -2.62 14.16 26.21
CA ASP A 320 -4.02 14.50 25.98
C ASP A 320 -4.56 13.95 24.67
N ILE A 321 -3.77 13.99 23.58
CA ILE A 321 -4.15 13.37 22.30
C ILE A 321 -4.26 11.85 22.44
N LEU A 322 -3.28 11.21 23.06
CA LEU A 322 -3.21 9.75 23.19
C LEU A 322 -4.41 9.16 23.93
N LYS A 323 -5.01 9.88 24.87
CA LYS A 323 -6.23 9.47 25.62
C LYS A 323 -7.45 9.26 24.72
N PHE A 324 -7.53 9.96 23.59
CA PHE A 324 -8.66 9.90 22.68
C PHE A 324 -8.46 8.95 21.49
N ILE A 325 -7.33 8.23 21.42
CA ILE A 325 -7.12 7.23 20.37
C ILE A 325 -8.03 6.03 20.61
N GLU A 326 -8.88 5.75 19.63
CA GLU A 326 -9.75 4.59 19.61
C GLU A 326 -9.07 3.43 18.86
N TYR A 327 -9.15 2.25 19.43
CA TYR A 327 -8.61 1.03 18.86
C TYR A 327 -9.73 0.04 18.53
N PRO A 328 -9.65 -0.67 17.40
CA PRO A 328 -10.62 -1.74 17.12
C PRO A 328 -10.46 -2.89 18.11
N SER A 329 -11.51 -3.69 18.28
CA SER A 329 -11.45 -4.86 19.17
C SER A 329 -10.47 -5.93 18.68
N ASN A 330 -10.32 -6.05 17.36
CA ASN A 330 -9.47 -7.04 16.73
C ASN A 330 -8.50 -6.38 15.75
N LYS A 331 -7.33 -7.01 15.56
CA LYS A 331 -6.38 -6.67 14.50
C LYS A 331 -6.99 -7.01 13.13
N PRO A 332 -6.47 -6.42 12.04
CA PRO A 332 -6.77 -6.89 10.69
C PRO A 332 -6.51 -8.39 10.53
N ALA A 333 -7.22 -9.06 9.63
CA ALA A 333 -7.05 -10.49 9.37
C ALA A 333 -5.62 -10.85 8.92
N TYR A 334 -4.93 -9.92 8.29
CA TYR A 334 -3.51 -9.94 7.94
C TYR A 334 -3.01 -8.52 7.75
N HIS A 335 -1.69 -8.34 7.73
CA HIS A 335 -1.07 -7.02 7.59
C HIS A 335 -0.54 -6.75 6.19
N ASN A 336 0.01 -7.76 5.52
CA ASN A 336 0.56 -7.64 4.17
C ASN A 336 0.73 -9.02 3.55
N PHE A 337 1.05 -9.06 2.25
CA PHE A 337 1.42 -10.29 1.55
C PHE A 337 2.46 -10.01 0.47
N THR A 338 3.20 -11.05 0.11
CA THR A 338 4.22 -11.04 -0.93
C THR A 338 4.29 -12.38 -1.64
N LEU A 339 4.92 -12.41 -2.81
CA LEU A 339 5.14 -13.63 -3.58
C LEU A 339 6.59 -14.07 -3.51
N MET A 340 6.79 -15.38 -3.43
CA MET A 340 8.07 -16.01 -3.75
C MET A 340 8.11 -16.37 -5.25
N GLU A 341 9.31 -16.53 -5.80
CA GLU A 341 9.52 -16.87 -7.24
C GLU A 341 8.91 -18.22 -7.65
N ASN A 342 8.74 -19.13 -6.70
CA ASN A 342 8.06 -20.41 -6.95
C ASN A 342 6.52 -20.27 -7.00
N GLY A 343 5.99 -19.04 -6.90
CA GLY A 343 4.58 -18.70 -6.92
C GLY A 343 3.86 -18.93 -5.58
N TRP A 344 4.61 -19.13 -4.49
CA TRP A 344 4.00 -19.17 -3.16
C TRP A 344 3.62 -17.77 -2.69
N LEU A 345 2.39 -17.64 -2.20
CA LEU A 345 1.91 -16.42 -1.55
C LEU A 345 2.20 -16.52 -0.05
N ILE A 346 2.96 -15.57 0.47
CA ILE A 346 3.33 -15.46 1.88
C ILE A 346 2.56 -14.29 2.47
N VAL A 347 1.77 -14.55 3.51
CA VAL A 347 0.87 -13.58 4.12
C VAL A 347 1.31 -13.30 5.55
N LEU A 348 1.65 -12.06 5.88
CA LEU A 348 1.97 -11.62 7.23
C LEU A 348 0.67 -11.49 8.04
N VAL A 349 0.46 -12.40 8.97
CA VAL A 349 -0.77 -12.50 9.78
C VAL A 349 -0.65 -11.67 11.07
N GLU A 350 0.51 -11.75 11.72
CA GLU A 350 0.76 -11.07 12.98
C GLU A 350 2.24 -10.67 13.07
N PHE A 351 2.50 -9.57 13.72
CA PHE A 351 3.82 -9.24 14.22
C PHE A 351 3.72 -8.76 15.67
N ALA A 352 4.65 -9.17 16.50
CA ALA A 352 4.83 -8.67 17.85
C ALA A 352 6.01 -7.71 17.86
N ALA A 353 5.82 -6.59 18.53
CA ALA A 353 6.81 -5.53 18.65
C ALA A 353 8.19 -6.09 19.05
N GLY A 354 9.15 -5.99 18.15
CA GLY A 354 10.54 -6.36 18.38
C GLY A 354 10.85 -7.87 18.44
N ASP A 355 9.82 -8.75 18.48
CA ASP A 355 10.05 -10.16 18.78
C ASP A 355 9.93 -11.08 17.57
N TYR A 356 8.81 -11.04 16.86
CA TYR A 356 8.57 -11.99 15.78
C TYR A 356 7.53 -11.52 14.77
N SER A 357 7.51 -12.19 13.63
CA SER A 357 6.44 -12.13 12.64
C SER A 357 5.88 -13.52 12.35
N LEU A 358 4.56 -13.64 12.25
CA LEU A 358 3.86 -14.87 11.92
C LEU A 358 3.34 -14.81 10.49
N PHE A 359 3.68 -15.80 9.67
CA PHE A 359 3.35 -15.86 8.27
C PHE A 359 2.62 -17.14 7.90
N ASP A 360 1.60 -17.00 7.05
CA ASP A 360 0.96 -18.12 6.37
C ASP A 360 1.59 -18.35 4.99
N ILE A 361 1.63 -19.60 4.55
CA ILE A 361 2.12 -20.01 3.24
C ILE A 361 0.96 -20.59 2.43
N PHE A 362 0.72 -20.03 1.26
CA PHE A 362 -0.18 -20.61 0.25
C PHE A 362 0.64 -21.03 -0.97
N ASP A 363 0.30 -22.18 -1.55
CA ASP A 363 0.93 -22.62 -2.79
C ASP A 363 0.42 -21.80 -3.99
N LYS A 364 1.01 -21.99 -5.16
CA LYS A 364 0.62 -21.31 -6.41
C LYS A 364 -0.85 -21.53 -6.82
N LYS A 365 -1.53 -22.53 -6.25
CA LYS A 365 -2.95 -22.77 -6.43
C LYS A 365 -3.81 -22.05 -5.40
N GLY A 366 -3.21 -21.36 -4.43
CA GLY A 366 -3.90 -20.67 -3.35
C GLY A 366 -4.30 -21.58 -2.18
N ARG A 367 -3.75 -22.81 -2.07
CA ARG A 367 -4.03 -23.74 -0.96
C ARG A 367 -3.10 -23.40 0.22
N TYR A 368 -3.66 -23.34 1.40
CA TYR A 368 -2.92 -23.10 2.64
C TYR A 368 -2.09 -24.33 3.04
N ILE A 369 -0.77 -24.24 2.93
CA ILE A 369 0.14 -25.37 3.06
C ILE A 369 1.05 -25.30 4.27
N GLY A 370 1.14 -24.17 4.96
CA GLY A 370 2.00 -24.01 6.12
C GLY A 370 1.87 -22.68 6.81
N GLN A 371 2.44 -22.60 7.99
CA GLN A 371 2.61 -21.39 8.77
C GLN A 371 4.01 -21.41 9.38
N PHE A 372 4.66 -20.27 9.49
CA PHE A 372 5.96 -20.18 10.17
C PHE A 372 6.07 -18.89 10.98
N LYS A 373 6.91 -18.95 11.99
CA LYS A 373 7.32 -17.80 12.80
C LYS A 373 8.74 -17.41 12.38
N ALA A 374 8.96 -16.13 12.08
CA ALA A 374 10.28 -15.56 11.85
C ALA A 374 10.70 -14.78 13.10
N ASP A 375 11.97 -14.88 13.48
CA ASP A 375 12.54 -14.24 14.68
C ASP A 375 12.96 -12.77 14.37
N PHE A 376 12.12 -12.06 13.64
CA PHE A 376 12.25 -10.62 13.38
C PHE A 376 10.86 -9.99 13.20
N ALA A 377 10.72 -8.72 13.53
CA ALA A 377 9.50 -7.96 13.27
C ALA A 377 9.58 -7.34 11.87
N ALA A 378 8.72 -7.80 10.96
CA ALA A 378 8.53 -7.14 9.67
C ALA A 378 7.73 -5.85 9.89
N GLU A 379 8.43 -4.73 10.12
CA GLU A 379 7.80 -3.44 10.41
C GLU A 379 6.88 -2.99 9.28
N TYR A 380 5.69 -2.54 9.66
CA TYR A 380 4.65 -2.05 8.73
C TYR A 380 4.40 -2.98 7.53
N GLY A 381 4.81 -4.26 7.63
CA GLY A 381 4.67 -5.22 6.56
C GLY A 381 5.65 -5.02 5.41
N TRP A 382 6.75 -4.27 5.58
CA TRP A 382 7.78 -4.16 4.56
C TRP A 382 8.66 -5.39 4.56
N PHE A 383 8.19 -6.39 3.83
CA PHE A 383 8.84 -7.69 3.68
C PHE A 383 8.56 -8.21 2.28
N PHE A 384 9.59 -8.68 1.57
CA PHE A 384 9.43 -9.26 0.24
C PHE A 384 10.50 -10.29 -0.06
N PHE A 385 10.24 -11.11 -1.10
CA PHE A 385 11.20 -12.08 -1.63
C PHE A 385 11.65 -11.66 -3.01
N LYS A 386 12.94 -11.85 -3.29
CA LYS A 386 13.53 -11.71 -4.62
C LYS A 386 14.84 -12.48 -4.70
N ASN A 387 15.10 -13.16 -5.84
CA ASN A 387 16.33 -13.91 -6.12
C ASN A 387 16.67 -14.93 -5.01
N GLY A 388 15.64 -15.65 -4.50
CA GLY A 388 15.80 -16.65 -3.44
C GLY A 388 16.18 -16.08 -2.07
N LYS A 389 16.08 -14.77 -1.89
CA LYS A 389 16.35 -14.06 -0.64
C LYS A 389 15.07 -13.45 -0.08
N ALA A 390 15.06 -13.21 1.22
CA ALA A 390 14.07 -12.39 1.88
C ALA A 390 14.68 -11.05 2.30
N PHE A 391 13.87 -10.03 2.29
CA PHE A 391 14.25 -8.66 2.61
C PHE A 391 13.26 -8.05 3.58
N ALA A 392 13.75 -7.32 4.58
CA ALA A 392 12.93 -6.61 5.56
C ALA A 392 13.56 -5.27 5.96
N VAL A 393 12.73 -4.35 6.45
CA VAL A 393 13.17 -3.21 7.27
C VAL A 393 12.96 -3.60 8.72
N GLU A 394 13.98 -3.42 9.52
CA GLU A 394 13.92 -3.62 10.97
C GLU A 394 14.23 -2.32 11.70
N THR A 395 13.61 -2.12 12.84
CA THR A 395 13.89 -0.99 13.72
C THR A 395 14.36 -1.55 15.06
N ASP A 396 15.47 -1.02 15.56
CA ASP A 396 15.97 -1.39 16.87
C ASP A 396 15.21 -0.68 18.01
N GLU A 397 15.50 -1.05 19.24
CA GLU A 397 14.87 -0.50 20.45
C GLU A 397 15.03 1.03 20.58
N GLN A 398 16.01 1.62 19.90
CA GLN A 398 16.27 3.07 19.90
C GLN A 398 15.64 3.79 18.71
N GLY A 399 14.93 3.07 17.83
CA GLY A 399 14.23 3.61 16.67
C GLY A 399 15.09 3.73 15.41
N TYR A 400 16.32 3.20 15.38
CA TYR A 400 17.18 3.20 14.18
C TYR A 400 16.76 2.09 13.22
N LYS A 401 16.69 2.45 11.94
CA LYS A 401 16.25 1.53 10.89
C LYS A 401 17.44 0.90 10.18
N SER A 402 17.30 -0.38 9.90
CA SER A 402 18.23 -1.14 9.07
C SER A 402 17.49 -1.95 8.02
N ILE A 403 18.10 -2.09 6.86
CA ILE A 403 17.64 -2.96 5.78
C ILE A 403 18.37 -4.28 5.93
N LYS A 404 17.60 -5.35 5.98
CA LYS A 404 18.11 -6.70 6.16
C LYS A 404 17.89 -7.54 4.92
N ARG A 405 18.88 -8.38 4.61
CA ARG A 405 18.76 -9.48 3.65
C ARG A 405 19.03 -10.81 4.34
N TYR A 406 18.15 -11.77 4.07
CA TYR A 406 18.22 -13.13 4.62
C TYR A 406 18.32 -14.16 3.51
N SER A 407 19.14 -15.19 3.71
CA SER A 407 18.97 -16.44 2.98
C SER A 407 17.75 -17.19 3.51
N VAL A 408 17.06 -17.87 2.61
CA VAL A 408 15.80 -18.56 2.91
C VAL A 408 15.94 -20.04 2.60
N LYS A 409 15.59 -20.88 3.57
CA LYS A 409 15.52 -22.35 3.36
C LYS A 409 14.13 -22.84 3.68
N VAL A 410 13.56 -23.61 2.75
CA VAL A 410 12.29 -24.33 2.96
C VAL A 410 12.59 -25.56 3.80
N LYS A 411 11.84 -25.77 4.88
CA LYS A 411 11.87 -26.99 5.70
C LYS A 411 10.51 -27.66 5.70
N ASP A 412 10.54 -28.98 5.75
CA ASP A 412 9.37 -29.84 6.01
C ASP A 412 9.34 -30.18 7.51
N TYR A 413 8.14 -30.22 8.11
CA TYR A 413 7.93 -30.60 9.50
C TYR A 413 6.56 -31.26 9.74
#